data_beef1c49cdce4464de806c549482cc42
#
_entry.id   beef1c49cdce4464de806c549482cc42
#
_cell.length_a   1.000
_cell.length_b   1.000
_cell.length_c   1.000
_cell.angle_alpha   90.00
_cell.angle_beta   90.00
_cell.angle_gamma   90.00
#
_symmetry.space_group_name_H-M   'P 1'
#
loop_
_entity.id
_entity.type
_entity.pdbx_description
1 polymer ?
#
loop_
_entity_poly.entity_id
_entity_poly.type
_entity_poly.pdbx_seq_one_letter_code
_entity_poly.pdbx_strand_id
1 'polypeptide(L)'
;MAGVRGFSDPNVQVNSDGKPVWEQAVNSALTTNASYLLPWYLNYEGGDFPEATQCMIAGDNGWKDNHAALNGGLNNHWATNNTPWSWGHFQRQDIPVQYSIADAWTVGDMYQVSPIYFFPHDTF
;
A
#
# COMPACT_ATOMS: atom_id res chain seq x y z
N MET A 1 -8.91 -0.99 -12.92
CA MET A 1 -8.97 -2.05 -13.93
C MET A 1 -10.12 -2.97 -13.56
N ALA A 2 -11.00 -3.28 -14.51
CA ALA A 2 -12.12 -4.16 -14.23
C ALA A 2 -11.61 -5.58 -13.94
N GLY A 3 -12.16 -6.23 -12.92
CA GLY A 3 -11.81 -7.60 -12.54
C GLY A 3 -10.56 -7.75 -11.67
N VAL A 4 -9.77 -6.70 -11.50
CA VAL A 4 -8.63 -6.70 -10.57
C VAL A 4 -9.12 -6.30 -9.18
N ARG A 5 -8.72 -7.03 -8.16
CA ARG A 5 -9.05 -6.69 -6.78
C ARG A 5 -8.44 -5.36 -6.38
N GLY A 6 -9.17 -4.56 -5.68
CA GLY A 6 -8.74 -3.24 -5.26
C GLY A 6 -9.68 -2.64 -4.22
N PHE A 7 -9.59 -1.35 -4.02
CA PHE A 7 -10.36 -0.62 -3.00
C PHE A 7 -11.88 -0.72 -3.16
N SER A 8 -12.35 -1.03 -4.37
CA SER A 8 -13.77 -1.20 -4.67
C SER A 8 -14.21 -2.66 -4.67
N ASP A 9 -13.37 -3.59 -4.23
CA ASP A 9 -13.75 -5.00 -4.14
C ASP A 9 -14.82 -5.16 -3.07
N PRO A 10 -16.02 -5.67 -3.42
CA PRO A 10 -17.08 -5.89 -2.44
C PRO A 10 -16.75 -6.99 -1.43
N ASN A 11 -15.75 -7.81 -1.72
CA ASN A 11 -15.28 -8.88 -0.84
C ASN A 11 -14.02 -8.47 -0.07
N VAL A 12 -13.89 -7.20 0.26
CA VAL A 12 -12.76 -6.72 1.07
C VAL A 12 -12.71 -7.48 2.40
N GLN A 13 -11.52 -7.85 2.79
CA GLN A 13 -11.31 -8.49 4.08
C GLN A 13 -11.69 -7.53 5.22
N VAL A 14 -12.48 -8.04 6.16
CA VAL A 14 -12.79 -7.37 7.42
C VAL A 14 -11.98 -8.04 8.52
N ASN A 15 -11.22 -7.25 9.25
CA ASN A 15 -10.39 -7.71 10.36
C ASN A 15 -11.23 -8.07 11.59
N SER A 16 -10.62 -8.76 12.55
CA SER A 16 -11.29 -9.16 13.80
C SER A 16 -11.80 -8.00 14.65
N ASP A 17 -11.28 -6.80 14.44
CA ASP A 17 -11.74 -5.56 15.05
C ASP A 17 -12.95 -4.92 14.33
N GLY A 18 -13.45 -5.57 13.28
CA GLY A 18 -14.61 -5.11 12.51
C GLY A 18 -14.29 -4.08 11.44
N LYS A 19 -12.99 -3.74 11.24
CA LYS A 19 -12.56 -2.75 10.27
C LYS A 19 -12.09 -3.39 8.96
N PRO A 20 -12.30 -2.72 7.81
CA PRO A 20 -11.76 -3.21 6.55
C PRO A 20 -10.22 -3.12 6.56
N VAL A 21 -9.58 -4.03 5.87
CA VAL A 21 -8.10 -4.07 5.74
C VAL A 21 -7.52 -2.79 5.14
N TRP A 22 -8.32 -2.01 4.41
CA TRP A 22 -7.91 -0.71 3.87
C TRP A 22 -7.73 0.38 4.92
N GLU A 23 -8.29 0.21 6.11
CA GLU A 23 -8.15 1.16 7.21
C GLU A 23 -6.84 0.91 7.95
N GLN A 24 -5.88 1.78 7.73
CA GLN A 24 -4.56 1.68 8.32
C GLN A 24 -4.41 2.58 9.54
N ALA A 25 -3.77 2.09 10.58
CA ALA A 25 -3.40 2.91 11.71
C ALA A 25 -2.40 3.99 11.28
N VAL A 26 -2.52 5.17 11.84
CA VAL A 26 -1.59 6.28 11.59
C VAL A 26 -0.46 6.31 12.61
N ASN A 27 0.67 6.90 12.22
CA ASN A 27 1.75 7.18 13.13
C ASN A 27 1.42 8.42 13.95
N SER A 28 1.15 8.24 15.22
CA SER A 28 0.79 9.33 16.14
C SER A 28 1.89 10.39 16.31
N ALA A 29 3.13 10.08 15.96
CA ALA A 29 4.22 11.05 15.93
C ALA A 29 4.12 12.03 14.74
N LEU A 30 3.40 11.65 13.68
CA LEU A 30 3.23 12.48 12.49
C LEU A 30 1.93 13.26 12.50
N THR A 31 0.89 12.74 13.15
CA THR A 31 -0.41 13.41 13.22
C THR A 31 -1.18 13.02 14.48
N THR A 32 -1.89 13.97 15.04
CA THR A 32 -2.87 13.77 16.12
C THR A 32 -4.30 14.02 15.65
N ASN A 33 -4.47 14.47 14.41
CA ASN A 33 -5.76 14.90 13.85
C ASN A 33 -6.52 13.77 13.16
N ALA A 34 -5.88 12.64 12.91
CA ALA A 34 -6.49 11.48 12.28
C ALA A 34 -6.20 10.24 13.11
N SER A 35 -7.17 9.34 13.19
CA SER A 35 -7.03 8.05 13.88
C SER A 35 -6.73 6.90 12.91
N TYR A 36 -6.97 7.10 11.63
CA TYR A 36 -6.71 6.12 10.58
C TYR A 36 -6.44 6.79 9.24
N LEU A 37 -5.89 6.02 8.31
CA LEU A 37 -5.63 6.41 6.93
C LEU A 37 -6.33 5.42 6.00
N LEU A 38 -7.09 5.92 5.05
CA LEU A 38 -7.61 5.17 3.91
C LEU A 38 -6.69 5.32 2.70
N PRO A 39 -6.78 4.43 1.69
CA PRO A 39 -6.08 4.63 0.43
C PRO A 39 -6.45 5.98 -0.17
N TRP A 40 -5.46 6.73 -0.62
CA TRP A 40 -5.64 8.09 -1.10
C TRP A 40 -4.90 8.35 -2.41
N TYR A 41 -5.41 9.27 -3.20
CA TYR A 41 -4.81 9.63 -4.47
C TYR A 41 -3.61 10.55 -4.26
N LEU A 42 -2.46 10.15 -4.77
CA LEU A 42 -1.20 10.90 -4.61
C LEU A 42 -1.21 12.25 -5.32
N ASN A 43 -1.93 12.35 -6.46
CA ASN A 43 -2.04 13.57 -7.27
C ASN A 43 -0.69 14.23 -7.59
N TYR A 44 0.32 13.42 -7.92
CA TYR A 44 1.69 13.92 -8.03
C TYR A 44 1.87 14.98 -9.14
N GLU A 45 1.09 14.91 -10.22
CA GLU A 45 1.11 15.92 -11.29
C GLU A 45 0.42 17.20 -10.88
N GLY A 46 -0.52 17.15 -9.96
CA GLY A 46 -1.21 18.31 -9.40
C GLY A 46 -0.36 19.13 -8.43
N GLY A 47 0.74 18.57 -7.95
CA GLY A 47 1.65 19.24 -7.03
C GLY A 47 1.10 19.46 -5.62
N ASP A 48 0.01 18.80 -5.25
CA ASP A 48 -0.59 18.93 -3.93
C ASP A 48 0.29 18.37 -2.82
N PHE A 49 1.11 17.38 -3.16
CA PHE A 49 2.02 16.70 -2.25
C PHE A 49 3.42 16.58 -2.87
N PRO A 50 4.35 17.47 -2.53
CA PRO A 50 5.69 17.47 -3.13
C PRO A 50 6.44 16.14 -3.00
N GLU A 51 6.20 15.40 -1.92
CA GLU A 51 6.80 14.09 -1.69
C GLU A 51 6.15 12.97 -2.53
N ALA A 52 4.97 13.18 -3.07
CA ALA A 52 4.27 12.23 -3.95
C ALA A 52 4.75 12.33 -5.40
N THR A 53 6.03 12.55 -5.60
CA THR A 53 6.71 12.64 -6.89
C THR A 53 7.44 11.33 -7.23
N GLN A 54 8.14 11.31 -8.34
CA GLN A 54 9.04 10.19 -8.69
C GLN A 54 10.18 9.98 -7.68
N CYS A 55 10.46 10.99 -6.86
CA CYS A 55 11.50 10.97 -5.82
C CYS A 55 10.94 10.68 -4.42
N MET A 56 9.78 10.09 -4.35
CA MET A 56 9.13 9.69 -3.11
C MET A 56 10.03 8.76 -2.29
N ILE A 57 10.07 8.97 -0.98
CA ILE A 57 10.78 8.07 -0.07
C ILE A 57 10.13 6.69 -0.14
N ALA A 58 10.91 5.70 -0.54
CA ALA A 58 10.45 4.31 -0.50
C ALA A 58 10.19 3.87 0.94
N GLY A 59 9.18 3.04 1.11
CA GLY A 59 8.96 2.34 2.37
C GLY A 59 10.02 1.28 2.62
N ASP A 60 10.08 0.80 3.83
CA ASP A 60 10.95 -0.31 4.23
C ASP A 60 10.27 -1.65 3.92
N ASN A 61 11.00 -2.55 3.26
CA ASN A 61 10.53 -3.86 2.85
C ASN A 61 11.27 -5.00 3.56
N GLY A 62 11.99 -4.69 4.62
CA GLY A 62 12.69 -5.69 5.42
C GLY A 62 11.72 -6.69 6.10
N TRP A 63 12.22 -7.86 6.43
CA TRP A 63 11.43 -8.88 7.12
C TRP A 63 10.79 -8.34 8.41
N LYS A 64 11.56 -7.60 9.19
CA LYS A 64 11.13 -7.00 10.45
C LYS A 64 9.99 -5.99 10.25
N ASP A 65 10.10 -5.16 9.21
CA ASP A 65 9.14 -4.10 8.94
C ASP A 65 7.84 -4.66 8.40
N ASN A 66 7.93 -5.67 7.54
CA ASN A 66 6.75 -6.40 7.05
C ASN A 66 6.00 -7.10 8.19
N HIS A 67 6.73 -7.70 9.15
CA HIS A 67 6.10 -8.29 10.34
C HIS A 67 5.46 -7.26 11.25
N ALA A 68 6.09 -6.11 11.43
CA ALA A 68 5.51 -5.00 12.17
C ALA A 68 4.24 -4.45 11.50
N ALA A 69 4.24 -4.36 10.16
CA ALA A 69 3.08 -3.92 9.39
C ALA A 69 1.93 -4.93 9.43
N LEU A 70 2.24 -6.23 9.51
CA LEU A 70 1.25 -7.29 9.63
C LEU A 70 0.46 -7.22 10.95
N ASN A 71 1.03 -6.71 12.01
CA ASN A 71 0.36 -6.47 13.29
C ASN A 71 -0.48 -7.66 13.78
N GLY A 72 0.13 -8.81 13.99
CA GLY A 72 -0.57 -10.00 14.48
C GLY A 72 -1.67 -10.54 13.55
N GLY A 73 -1.61 -10.24 12.27
CA GLY A 73 -2.57 -10.71 11.26
C GLY A 73 -3.65 -9.70 10.87
N LEU A 74 -3.70 -8.54 11.50
CA LEU A 74 -4.65 -7.46 11.14
C LEU A 74 -4.23 -6.73 9.86
N ASN A 75 -2.95 -6.78 9.49
CA ASN A 75 -2.40 -6.16 8.28
C ASN A 75 -2.71 -4.66 8.17
N ASN A 76 -2.70 -3.94 9.28
CA ASN A 76 -3.19 -2.58 9.39
C ASN A 76 -2.15 -1.57 9.90
N HIS A 77 -0.86 -1.92 9.90
CA HIS A 77 0.23 -1.04 10.35
C HIS A 77 1.18 -0.62 9.23
N TRP A 78 0.79 -0.74 7.96
CA TRP A 78 1.64 -0.32 6.84
C TRP A 78 1.96 1.17 6.89
N ALA A 79 0.97 2.01 7.14
CA ALA A 79 1.18 3.45 7.26
C ALA A 79 1.82 3.90 8.58
N THR A 80 1.78 3.06 9.62
CA THR A 80 2.41 3.35 10.91
C THR A 80 3.91 3.10 10.89
N ASN A 81 4.32 1.98 10.30
CA ASN A 81 5.72 1.53 10.27
C ASN A 81 6.47 1.96 9.01
N ASN A 82 5.74 2.42 8.01
CA ASN A 82 6.26 3.05 6.81
C ASN A 82 5.85 4.53 6.79
N THR A 83 5.90 5.14 5.63
CA THR A 83 5.39 6.50 5.43
C THR A 83 3.93 6.45 5.01
N PRO A 84 3.13 7.51 5.19
CA PRO A 84 1.76 7.56 4.69
C PRO A 84 1.66 7.41 3.17
N TRP A 85 2.74 7.66 2.44
CA TRP A 85 2.86 7.46 0.99
C TRP A 85 2.71 6.01 0.58
N SER A 86 3.01 5.06 1.46
CA SER A 86 2.82 3.63 1.21
C SER A 86 1.36 3.24 0.97
N TRP A 87 0.43 4.10 1.36
CA TRP A 87 -1.02 3.91 1.17
C TRP A 87 -1.60 4.83 0.09
N GLY A 88 -0.75 5.60 -0.56
CA GLY A 88 -1.09 6.40 -1.72
C GLY A 88 -1.17 5.56 -3.01
N HIS A 89 -2.01 5.99 -3.95
CA HIS A 89 -2.15 5.33 -5.24
C HIS A 89 -2.07 6.31 -6.40
N PHE A 90 -1.68 5.79 -7.55
CA PHE A 90 -1.73 6.49 -8.83
C PHE A 90 -3.04 6.23 -9.56
N GLN A 91 -3.46 7.15 -10.37
CA GLN A 91 -4.55 7.00 -11.31
C GLN A 91 -4.02 6.73 -12.73
N ARG A 92 -4.93 6.40 -13.65
CA ARG A 92 -4.57 6.09 -15.04
C ARG A 92 -3.80 7.22 -15.74
N GLN A 93 -4.17 8.46 -15.48
CA GLN A 93 -3.53 9.63 -16.04
C GLN A 93 -2.07 9.79 -15.60
N ASP A 94 -1.75 9.35 -14.38
CA ASP A 94 -0.42 9.51 -13.80
C ASP A 94 0.58 8.50 -14.40
N ILE A 95 0.11 7.30 -14.71
CA ILE A 95 0.93 6.19 -15.20
C ILE A 95 0.29 5.53 -16.44
N PRO A 96 0.08 6.29 -17.53
CA PRO A 96 -0.68 5.83 -18.70
C PRO A 96 -0.05 4.63 -19.41
N VAL A 97 1.27 4.53 -19.42
CA VAL A 97 1.98 3.42 -20.06
C VAL A 97 1.69 2.10 -19.36
N GLN A 98 1.78 2.08 -18.02
CA GLN A 98 1.49 0.90 -17.20
C GLN A 98 0.04 0.45 -17.38
N TYR A 99 -0.90 1.38 -17.42
CA TYR A 99 -2.30 1.07 -17.67
C TYR A 99 -2.55 0.56 -19.09
N SER A 100 -1.85 1.09 -20.10
CA SER A 100 -1.95 0.59 -21.49
C SER A 100 -1.43 -0.84 -21.61
N ILE A 101 -0.34 -1.17 -20.93
CA ILE A 101 0.18 -2.54 -20.85
C ILE A 101 -0.85 -3.44 -20.16
N ALA A 102 -1.39 -3.02 -19.03
CA ALA A 102 -2.38 -3.78 -18.29
C ALA A 102 -3.70 -4.01 -19.07
N ASP A 103 -4.07 -3.08 -19.94
CA ASP A 103 -5.26 -3.23 -20.79
C ASP A 103 -5.04 -4.23 -21.93
N ALA A 104 -3.80 -4.37 -22.40
CA ALA A 104 -3.45 -5.23 -23.52
C ALA A 104 -3.00 -6.64 -23.11
N TRP A 105 -2.62 -6.82 -21.86
CA TRP A 105 -2.04 -8.06 -21.33
C TRP A 105 -2.83 -8.60 -20.15
N THR A 106 -2.51 -9.82 -19.74
CA THR A 106 -3.09 -10.41 -18.52
C THR A 106 -2.40 -9.82 -17.30
N VAL A 107 -3.16 -9.26 -16.39
CA VAL A 107 -2.68 -8.80 -15.08
C VAL A 107 -2.79 -9.95 -14.09
N GLY A 108 -1.67 -10.35 -13.49
CA GLY A 108 -1.67 -11.31 -12.40
C GLY A 108 -2.23 -10.62 -11.13
N ASP A 109 -3.40 -11.07 -10.70
CA ASP A 109 -4.03 -10.63 -9.47
C ASP A 109 -3.99 -11.75 -8.44
N MET A 110 -3.77 -11.42 -7.18
CA MET A 110 -3.64 -12.41 -6.11
C MET A 110 -2.50 -13.44 -6.33
N TYR A 111 -1.53 -13.12 -7.18
CA TYR A 111 -0.35 -13.95 -7.33
C TYR A 111 0.53 -13.79 -6.10
N GLN A 112 0.57 -14.83 -5.27
CA GLN A 112 1.26 -14.83 -4.00
C GLN A 112 2.58 -15.56 -4.14
N VAL A 113 3.66 -14.92 -3.77
CA VAL A 113 4.97 -15.57 -3.63
C VAL A 113 5.01 -16.24 -2.28
N SER A 114 5.53 -17.45 -2.24
CA SER A 114 5.67 -18.30 -1.07
C SER A 114 6.40 -17.59 0.08
N PRO A 115 6.14 -18.01 1.32
CA PRO A 115 6.27 -17.16 2.50
C PRO A 115 7.67 -16.65 2.73
N ILE A 116 7.69 -15.54 3.33
CA ILE A 116 8.65 -14.76 4.13
C ILE A 116 9.97 -15.49 4.59
N TYR A 117 10.15 -16.75 4.24
CA TYR A 117 11.31 -17.54 4.69
C TYR A 117 12.54 -17.46 3.76
N PHE A 118 12.46 -16.77 2.63
CA PHE A 118 13.53 -16.81 1.63
C PHE A 118 14.02 -15.43 1.16
N PHE A 119 14.26 -14.55 2.09
CA PHE A 119 15.28 -13.53 1.83
C PHE A 119 16.31 -13.63 2.95
N PRO A 120 17.41 -14.34 2.74
CA PRO A 120 18.57 -14.19 3.61
C PRO A 120 19.10 -12.77 3.36
N HIS A 121 18.65 -11.84 4.17
CA HIS A 121 19.07 -10.46 4.12
C HIS A 121 20.26 -10.22 5.06
N ASP A 122 21.17 -11.15 5.14
CA ASP A 122 22.38 -11.02 5.93
C ASP A 122 23.58 -11.61 5.22
N THR A 123 23.89 -11.08 4.04
CA THR A 123 25.25 -11.21 3.50
C THR A 123 25.47 -10.15 2.41
N PHE A 124 25.72 -8.92 2.88
CA PHE A 124 26.69 -8.01 2.21
C PHE A 124 27.09 -6.96 3.22
#